data_32647981312a33e22a8eca643c4d1e85
#
_entry.id   32647981312a33e22a8eca643c4d1e85
#
_cell.length_a   1.000
_cell.length_b   1.000
_cell.length_c   1.000
_cell.angle_alpha   90.00
_cell.angle_beta   90.00
_cell.angle_gamma   90.00
#
_symmetry.space_group_name_H-M   'P 1'
#
loop_
_entity.id
_entity.type
_entity.pdbx_description
1 polymer ?
#
loop_
_entity_poly.entity_id
_entity_poly.type
_entity_poly.pdbx_seq_one_letter_code
_entity_poly.pdbx_strand_id
1 'polypeptide(L)'
;MTTNFPRVPAKLLEKLRDYPDHIERLQEVLNIVAATPPSLIPRLERAIEALQGRLGTFMAEARRELNQARSSGDPRLIAAAQAKASLMSQIRLKHVWMTDKVFSVYFSGV
;
A
#
# COMPACT_ATOMS: atom_id res chain seq x y z
N MET A 1 7.46 -22.97 -14.99
CA MET A 1 8.20 -21.70 -15.00
C MET A 1 7.66 -20.77 -13.94
N THR A 2 8.48 -20.45 -12.99
CA THR A 2 8.09 -19.60 -11.88
C THR A 2 8.45 -18.16 -12.20
N THR A 3 7.44 -17.31 -12.27
CA THR A 3 7.65 -15.88 -12.36
C THR A 3 7.84 -15.34 -10.95
N ASN A 4 9.02 -14.77 -10.73
CA ASN A 4 9.37 -14.18 -9.46
C ASN A 4 8.85 -12.74 -9.42
N PHE A 5 7.62 -12.58 -8.95
CA PHE A 5 7.06 -11.26 -8.75
C PHE A 5 7.27 -10.82 -7.29
N PRO A 6 7.55 -9.54 -7.06
CA PRO A 6 7.58 -9.03 -5.70
C PRO A 6 6.18 -9.15 -5.08
N ARG A 7 6.13 -9.50 -3.81
CA ARG A 7 4.85 -9.64 -3.12
C ARG A 7 4.61 -8.43 -2.24
N VAL A 8 3.37 -7.97 -2.25
CA VAL A 8 2.92 -6.99 -1.28
C VAL A 8 3.11 -7.60 0.12
N PRO A 9 3.66 -6.85 1.09
CA PRO A 9 3.83 -7.38 2.45
C PRO A 9 2.56 -8.00 3.00
N ALA A 10 2.71 -9.14 3.68
CA ALA A 10 1.58 -9.94 4.16
C ALA A 10 0.61 -9.15 5.03
N LYS A 11 1.12 -8.26 5.89
CA LYS A 11 0.26 -7.42 6.74
C LYS A 11 -0.60 -6.45 5.93
N LEU A 12 -0.08 -5.94 4.81
CA LEU A 12 -0.86 -5.08 3.94
C LEU A 12 -1.94 -5.88 3.22
N LEU A 13 -1.62 -7.10 2.78
CA LEU A 13 -2.63 -7.98 2.18
C LEU A 13 -3.76 -8.27 3.17
N GLU A 14 -3.41 -8.58 4.41
CA GLU A 14 -4.37 -8.85 5.46
C GLU A 14 -5.26 -7.64 5.75
N LYS A 15 -4.65 -6.48 5.93
CA LYS A 15 -5.38 -5.26 6.27
C LYS A 15 -6.25 -4.74 5.13
N LEU A 16 -5.82 -4.96 3.89
CA LEU A 16 -6.51 -4.45 2.69
C LEU A 16 -7.39 -5.50 2.02
N ARG A 17 -7.66 -6.62 2.67
CA ARG A 17 -8.45 -7.71 2.07
C ARG A 17 -9.82 -7.25 1.54
N ASP A 18 -10.42 -6.23 2.14
CA ASP A 18 -11.70 -5.69 1.71
C ASP A 18 -11.56 -4.62 0.61
N TYR A 19 -10.31 -4.33 0.21
CA TYR A 19 -9.99 -3.33 -0.82
C TYR A 19 -9.04 -3.92 -1.85
N PRO A 20 -9.50 -4.90 -2.65
CA PRO A 20 -8.62 -5.58 -3.60
C PRO A 20 -7.99 -4.65 -4.65
N ASP A 21 -8.68 -3.59 -5.04
CA ASP A 21 -8.12 -2.61 -5.98
C ASP A 21 -6.89 -1.92 -5.39
N HIS A 22 -6.88 -1.69 -4.10
CA HIS A 22 -5.73 -1.09 -3.41
C HIS A 22 -4.55 -2.05 -3.41
N ILE A 23 -4.81 -3.35 -3.21
CA ILE A 23 -3.76 -4.37 -3.29
C ILE A 23 -3.15 -4.40 -4.68
N GLU A 24 -3.97 -4.36 -5.73
CA GLU A 24 -3.49 -4.32 -7.11
C GLU A 24 -2.61 -3.08 -7.37
N ARG A 25 -3.01 -1.94 -6.84
CA ARG A 25 -2.25 -0.70 -6.98
C ARG A 25 -0.90 -0.76 -6.27
N LEU A 26 -0.82 -1.45 -5.12
CA LEU A 26 0.46 -1.70 -4.45
C LEU A 26 1.33 -2.67 -5.25
N GLN A 27 0.72 -3.73 -5.76
CA GLN A 27 1.45 -4.69 -6.60
C GLN A 27 2.04 -4.00 -7.83
N GLU A 28 1.29 -3.09 -8.44
CA GLU A 28 1.73 -2.33 -9.59
C GLU A 28 3.01 -1.53 -9.31
N VAL A 29 3.07 -0.79 -8.20
CA VAL A 29 4.27 -0.01 -7.90
C VAL A 29 5.47 -0.89 -7.58
N LEU A 30 5.26 -2.04 -6.95
CA LEU A 30 6.34 -2.99 -6.69
C LEU A 30 6.85 -3.62 -7.98
N ASN A 31 5.96 -3.93 -8.92
CA ASN A 31 6.36 -4.45 -10.23
C ASN A 31 7.22 -3.43 -10.99
N ILE A 32 6.86 -2.16 -10.90
CA ILE A 32 7.65 -1.09 -11.52
C ILE A 32 9.05 -1.01 -10.92
N VAL A 33 9.16 -1.07 -9.60
CA VAL A 33 10.47 -1.07 -8.93
C VAL A 33 11.30 -2.27 -9.35
N ALA A 34 10.69 -3.45 -9.39
CA ALA A 34 11.38 -4.68 -9.77
C ALA A 34 11.88 -4.64 -11.22
N ALA A 35 11.15 -3.99 -12.12
CA ALA A 35 11.50 -3.87 -13.52
C ALA A 35 12.50 -2.74 -13.81
N THR A 36 12.74 -1.85 -12.85
CA THR A 36 13.62 -0.69 -13.05
C THR A 36 15.09 -1.13 -12.99
N PRO A 37 15.97 -0.58 -13.87
CA PRO A 37 17.39 -0.91 -13.83
C PRO A 37 18.05 -0.57 -12.49
N PRO A 38 19.15 -1.25 -12.13
CA PRO A 38 19.88 -0.94 -10.92
C PRO A 38 20.32 0.54 -10.87
N SER A 39 20.29 1.11 -9.67
CA SER A 39 20.73 2.49 -9.46
C SER A 39 21.58 2.54 -8.17
N LEU A 40 22.06 3.73 -7.84
CA LEU A 40 22.84 3.93 -6.60
C LEU A 40 21.99 3.71 -5.36
N ILE A 41 20.67 3.88 -5.49
CA ILE A 41 19.74 3.65 -4.37
C ILE A 41 19.38 2.17 -4.37
N PRO A 42 19.56 1.44 -3.26
CA PRO A 42 19.17 0.03 -3.18
C PRO A 42 17.69 -0.19 -3.52
N ARG A 43 17.41 -1.30 -4.19
CA ARG A 43 16.03 -1.63 -4.58
C ARG A 43 15.07 -1.70 -3.41
N LEU A 44 15.53 -2.23 -2.28
CA LEU A 44 14.68 -2.32 -1.09
C LEU A 44 14.24 -0.93 -0.63
N GLU A 45 15.14 0.04 -0.59
CA GLU A 45 14.79 1.41 -0.24
C GLU A 45 13.79 2.00 -1.21
N ARG A 46 13.98 1.75 -2.51
CA ARG A 46 13.06 2.23 -3.55
C ARG A 46 11.69 1.61 -3.41
N ALA A 47 11.64 0.30 -3.08
CA ALA A 47 10.37 -0.38 -2.86
C ALA A 47 9.64 0.16 -1.64
N ILE A 48 10.37 0.42 -0.55
CA ILE A 48 9.79 1.01 0.66
C ILE A 48 9.22 2.40 0.35
N GLU A 49 9.96 3.23 -0.34
CA GLU A 49 9.50 4.56 -0.73
C GLU A 49 8.28 4.51 -1.64
N ALA A 50 8.28 3.57 -2.59
CA ALA A 50 7.15 3.39 -3.50
C ALA A 50 5.88 2.99 -2.75
N LEU A 51 5.99 2.05 -1.81
CA LEU A 51 4.86 1.66 -0.98
C LEU A 51 4.37 2.82 -0.13
N GLN A 52 5.28 3.54 0.53
CA GLN A 52 4.91 4.69 1.34
C GLN A 52 4.20 5.77 0.54
N GLY A 53 4.70 6.05 -0.66
CA GLY A 53 4.07 7.03 -1.54
C GLY A 53 2.66 6.64 -1.92
N ARG A 54 2.45 5.37 -2.28
CA ARG A 54 1.12 4.88 -2.66
C ARG A 54 0.18 4.83 -1.47
N LEU A 55 0.67 4.41 -0.29
CA LEU A 55 -0.13 4.41 0.93
C LEU A 55 -0.55 5.83 1.32
N GLY A 56 0.33 6.81 1.12
CA GLY A 56 0.00 8.22 1.32
C GLY A 56 -1.10 8.69 0.38
N THR A 57 -1.05 8.25 -0.88
CA THR A 57 -2.10 8.53 -1.87
C THR A 57 -3.43 7.93 -1.43
N PHE A 58 -3.42 6.70 -0.94
CA PHE A 58 -4.63 6.05 -0.42
C PHE A 58 -5.26 6.86 0.71
N MET A 59 -4.43 7.38 1.62
CA MET A 59 -4.91 8.19 2.73
C MET A 59 -5.54 9.49 2.24
N ALA A 60 -4.92 10.16 1.27
CA ALA A 60 -5.46 11.40 0.71
C ALA A 60 -6.79 11.15 0.00
N GLU A 61 -6.89 10.04 -0.75
CA GLU A 61 -8.14 9.65 -1.40
C GLU A 61 -9.24 9.36 -0.38
N ALA A 62 -8.89 8.61 0.67
CA ALA A 62 -9.85 8.26 1.72
C ALA A 62 -10.38 9.49 2.46
N ARG A 63 -9.53 10.49 2.68
CA ARG A 63 -9.95 11.75 3.29
C ARG A 63 -10.93 12.51 2.40
N ARG A 64 -10.68 12.52 1.09
CA ARG A 64 -11.60 13.14 0.13
C ARG A 64 -12.95 12.42 0.12
N GLU A 65 -12.93 11.09 0.12
CA GLU A 65 -14.16 10.29 0.19
C GLU A 65 -14.93 10.58 1.47
N LEU A 66 -14.22 10.73 2.60
CA LEU A 66 -14.85 11.06 3.87
C LEU A 66 -15.52 12.44 3.82
N ASN A 67 -14.85 13.44 3.24
CA ASN A 67 -15.43 14.76 3.09
C ASN A 67 -16.68 14.75 2.21
N GLN A 68 -16.64 13.98 1.12
CA GLN A 68 -17.80 13.80 0.25
C GLN A 68 -18.96 13.11 0.98
N ALA A 69 -18.65 12.07 1.76
CA ALA A 69 -19.66 11.37 2.54
C ALA A 69 -20.31 12.29 3.56
N ARG A 70 -19.54 13.13 4.24
CA ARG A 70 -20.07 14.11 5.19
C ARG A 70 -20.98 15.11 4.52
N SER A 71 -20.63 15.55 3.30
CA SER A 71 -21.48 16.46 2.53
C SER A 71 -22.80 15.82 2.13
N SER A 72 -22.84 14.51 1.94
CA SER A 72 -24.07 13.78 1.61
C SER A 72 -25.02 13.68 2.79
N GLY A 73 -24.50 13.75 4.02
CA GLY A 73 -25.28 13.59 5.24
C GLY A 73 -25.78 12.17 5.51
N ASP A 74 -25.35 11.18 4.70
CA ASP A 74 -25.75 9.79 4.88
C ASP A 74 -24.87 9.11 5.94
N PRO A 75 -25.45 8.70 7.10
CA PRO A 75 -24.66 8.09 8.18
C PRO A 75 -23.92 6.83 7.76
N ARG A 76 -24.47 6.04 6.83
CA ARG A 76 -23.84 4.81 6.38
C ARG A 76 -22.58 5.09 5.55
N LEU A 77 -22.69 6.07 4.66
CA LEU A 77 -21.54 6.48 3.84
C LEU A 77 -20.45 7.10 4.71
N ILE A 78 -20.84 7.91 5.69
CA ILE A 78 -19.89 8.53 6.62
C ILE A 78 -19.14 7.45 7.42
N ALA A 79 -19.87 6.47 7.98
CA ALA A 79 -19.27 5.41 8.77
C ALA A 79 -18.29 4.57 7.94
N ALA A 80 -18.67 4.21 6.71
CA ALA A 80 -17.81 3.44 5.81
C ALA A 80 -16.55 4.22 5.42
N ALA A 81 -16.70 5.51 5.13
CA ALA A 81 -15.58 6.37 4.75
C ALA A 81 -14.64 6.61 5.93
N GLN A 82 -15.18 6.76 7.15
CA GLN A 82 -14.36 6.88 8.36
C GLN A 82 -13.55 5.62 8.63
N ALA A 83 -14.17 4.45 8.50
CA ALA A 83 -13.48 3.17 8.69
C ALA A 83 -12.33 3.02 7.69
N LYS A 84 -12.57 3.37 6.42
CA LYS A 84 -11.55 3.30 5.38
C LYS A 84 -10.41 4.29 5.66
N ALA A 85 -10.72 5.53 6.01
CA ALA A 85 -9.71 6.54 6.30
C ALA A 85 -8.85 6.15 7.51
N SER A 86 -9.47 5.58 8.54
CA SER A 86 -8.76 5.09 9.72
C SER A 86 -7.79 3.97 9.35
N LEU A 87 -8.24 3.02 8.54
CA LEU A 87 -7.40 1.92 8.07
C LEU A 87 -6.21 2.44 7.24
N MET A 88 -6.46 3.37 6.31
CA MET A 88 -5.39 3.92 5.48
C MET A 88 -4.36 4.68 6.31
N SER A 89 -4.78 5.34 7.39
CA SER A 89 -3.86 5.97 8.33
C SER A 89 -2.98 4.95 9.06
N GLN A 90 -3.56 3.83 9.47
CA GLN A 90 -2.82 2.78 10.18
C GLN A 90 -1.78 2.10 9.32
N ILE A 91 -2.17 1.68 8.10
CA ILE A 91 -1.27 0.92 7.23
C ILE A 91 -0.15 1.78 6.64
N ARG A 92 -0.26 3.09 6.74
CA ARG A 92 0.77 4.01 6.31
C ARG A 92 2.00 3.95 7.21
N LEU A 93 1.86 3.47 8.45
CA LEU A 93 2.97 3.38 9.39
C LEU A 93 3.90 2.24 9.00
N LYS A 94 5.18 2.56 8.82
CA LYS A 94 6.19 1.59 8.36
C LYS A 94 6.25 0.33 9.20
N HIS A 95 6.14 0.46 10.52
CA HIS A 95 6.29 -0.68 11.42
C HIS A 95 5.24 -1.76 11.21
N VAL A 96 4.14 -1.45 10.53
CA VAL A 96 3.09 -2.43 10.24
C VAL A 96 3.57 -3.46 9.23
N TRP A 97 4.39 -3.06 8.24
CA TRP A 97 4.75 -3.92 7.12
C TRP A 97 6.25 -4.00 6.79
N MET A 98 7.06 -3.11 7.34
CA MET A 98 8.46 -2.99 6.97
C MET A 98 9.31 -4.20 7.39
N THR A 99 8.87 -4.95 8.39
CA THR A 99 9.57 -6.12 8.89
C THR A 99 9.25 -7.41 8.12
N ASP A 100 8.47 -7.33 7.05
CA ASP A 100 8.14 -8.50 6.24
C ASP A 100 9.40 -9.07 5.58
N LYS A 101 9.77 -10.29 5.94
CA LYS A 101 11.00 -10.92 5.46
C LYS A 101 10.95 -11.29 3.98
N VAL A 102 9.81 -11.75 3.50
CA VAL A 102 9.65 -12.13 2.09
C VAL A 102 9.86 -10.90 1.21
N PHE A 103 9.24 -9.79 1.59
CA PHE A 103 9.38 -8.52 0.90
C PHE A 103 10.84 -8.05 0.90
N SER A 104 11.48 -8.00 2.08
CA SER A 104 12.84 -7.48 2.18
C SER A 104 13.85 -8.38 1.49
N VAL A 105 13.71 -9.70 1.55
CA VAL A 105 14.57 -10.63 0.84
C VAL A 105 14.47 -10.43 -0.67
N TYR A 106 13.25 -10.30 -1.19
CA TYR A 106 13.07 -10.10 -2.63
C TYR A 106 13.81 -8.86 -3.13
N PHE A 107 13.70 -7.74 -2.43
CA PHE A 107 14.29 -6.48 -2.88
C PHE A 107 15.71 -6.25 -2.42
N SER A 108 16.26 -7.07 -1.54
CA SER A 108 17.66 -6.93 -1.15
C SER A 108 18.62 -7.52 -2.19
N GLY A 109 18.11 -8.20 -3.20
CA GLY A 109 18.92 -8.68 -4.31
C GLY A 109 19.77 -9.91 -4.01
N VAL A 110 19.37 -10.64 -3.02
CA VAL A 110 20.09 -11.87 -2.63
C VAL A 110 19.58 -13.05 -3.42
#